data_b6c234b2e9858bf69f8404ff336247fe
#
_entry.id   b6c234b2e9858bf69f8404ff336247fe
#
_cell.length_a   1.000
_cell.length_b   1.000
_cell.length_c   1.000
_cell.angle_alpha   90.00
_cell.angle_beta   90.00
_cell.angle_gamma   90.00
#
_symmetry.space_group_name_H-M   'P 1'
#
loop_
_entity.id
_entity.type
_entity.pdbx_description
1 polymer ?
#
loop_
_entity_poly.entity_id
_entity_poly.type
_entity_poly.pdbx_seq_one_letter_code
_entity_poly.pdbx_strand_id
1 'polypeptide(L)'
;MGQDSDASSELPLRIGLFGGTFDPPHRGHIAVAADVADALDLDRVLWIPAGHPPHKLLADTAPLALRVEMTRAVISADSRFKMTGIEAERMGPSYTVETAQALKENYPGAKLFLIIGTDQFRQLHLWKNPEKLLSLVELVVMDRDGQRGRDHTPHLAGTENAHFVPVRKIDISSTDVRIAVNDGQNVTTLIPSAVAEIIVREGLYRN
;
A
#
# COMPACT_ATOMS: atom_id res chain seq x y z
N MET A 1 -41.06 21.58 23.85
CA MET A 1 -39.67 21.29 24.18
C MET A 1 -39.17 20.33 23.10
N GLY A 2 -38.64 20.91 22.04
CA GLY A 2 -38.02 20.15 20.94
C GLY A 2 -36.60 19.76 21.40
N GLN A 3 -36.27 18.51 21.35
CA GLN A 3 -34.89 18.03 21.40
C GLN A 3 -34.36 18.08 19.97
N ASP A 4 -33.65 19.16 19.65
CA ASP A 4 -32.77 19.19 18.50
C ASP A 4 -31.63 18.19 18.77
N SER A 5 -31.74 17.01 18.23
CA SER A 5 -30.64 16.07 18.09
C SER A 5 -29.70 16.66 17.05
N ASP A 6 -28.72 17.42 17.48
CA ASP A 6 -27.55 17.83 16.72
C ASP A 6 -26.76 16.55 16.36
N ALA A 7 -27.18 15.89 15.29
CA ALA A 7 -26.39 14.87 14.62
C ALA A 7 -25.32 15.63 13.86
N SER A 8 -24.24 15.99 14.54
CA SER A 8 -22.99 16.39 13.91
C SER A 8 -22.60 15.27 12.95
N SER A 9 -22.90 15.46 11.67
CA SER A 9 -22.50 14.52 10.61
C SER A 9 -20.98 14.60 10.46
N GLU A 10 -20.26 13.87 11.32
CA GLU A 10 -18.83 13.65 11.08
C GLU A 10 -18.68 13.02 9.71
N LEU A 11 -17.87 13.65 8.88
CA LEU A 11 -17.57 13.11 7.55
C LEU A 11 -16.99 11.71 7.70
N PRO A 12 -17.34 10.78 6.78
CA PRO A 12 -16.84 9.42 6.86
C PRO A 12 -15.31 9.40 6.78
N LEU A 13 -14.69 8.64 7.68
CA LEU A 13 -13.24 8.44 7.71
C LEU A 13 -12.72 7.97 6.35
N ARG A 14 -11.69 8.62 5.83
CA ARG A 14 -11.08 8.36 4.51
C ARG A 14 -9.78 7.57 4.71
N ILE A 15 -9.76 6.31 4.30
CA ILE A 15 -8.65 5.39 4.60
C ILE A 15 -8.04 4.87 3.30
N GLY A 16 -6.76 5.16 3.06
CA GLY A 16 -5.96 4.56 2.01
C GLY A 16 -5.51 3.15 2.37
N LEU A 17 -5.66 2.21 1.45
CA LEU A 17 -5.15 0.84 1.58
C LEU A 17 -3.90 0.71 0.69
N PHE A 18 -2.74 0.67 1.32
CA PHE A 18 -1.44 0.61 0.63
C PHE A 18 -0.79 -0.74 0.85
N GLY A 19 -1.09 -1.68 -0.03
CA GLY A 19 -0.54 -3.04 -0.02
C GLY A 19 0.80 -3.13 -0.74
N GLY A 20 1.68 -3.98 -0.23
CA GLY A 20 2.97 -4.22 -0.86
C GLY A 20 3.75 -5.36 -0.22
N THR A 21 4.72 -5.93 -0.95
CA THR A 21 5.64 -6.91 -0.38
C THR A 21 6.54 -6.25 0.67
N PHE A 22 6.93 -4.98 0.45
CA PHE A 22 7.81 -4.20 1.33
C PHE A 22 9.09 -4.95 1.69
N ASP A 23 9.87 -5.31 0.67
CA ASP A 23 11.05 -6.18 0.79
C ASP A 23 12.35 -5.55 0.22
N PRO A 24 12.90 -4.52 0.88
CA PRO A 24 12.35 -3.76 1.99
C PRO A 24 11.44 -2.60 1.56
N PRO A 25 10.69 -1.98 2.49
CA PRO A 25 10.08 -0.68 2.26
C PRO A 25 11.18 0.38 2.10
N HIS A 26 10.94 1.39 1.24
CA HIS A 26 11.93 2.39 0.89
C HIS A 26 11.33 3.80 0.81
N ARG A 27 12.18 4.82 0.65
CA ARG A 27 11.74 6.23 0.59
C ARG A 27 10.74 6.51 -0.52
N GLY A 28 10.81 5.77 -1.64
CA GLY A 28 9.81 5.86 -2.71
C GLY A 28 8.41 5.46 -2.25
N HIS A 29 8.28 4.39 -1.46
CA HIS A 29 6.99 4.00 -0.88
C HIS A 29 6.43 5.08 0.06
N ILE A 30 7.29 5.66 0.93
CA ILE A 30 6.89 6.73 1.86
C ILE A 30 6.37 7.94 1.09
N ALA A 31 7.10 8.38 0.08
CA ALA A 31 6.76 9.56 -0.69
C ALA A 31 5.43 9.41 -1.44
N VAL A 32 5.23 8.29 -2.15
CA VAL A 32 3.98 8.09 -2.90
C VAL A 32 2.77 7.92 -1.99
N ALA A 33 2.94 7.29 -0.82
CA ALA A 33 1.87 7.19 0.17
C ALA A 33 1.46 8.56 0.72
N ALA A 34 2.44 9.45 0.97
CA ALA A 34 2.19 10.82 1.41
C ALA A 34 1.52 11.65 0.30
N ASP A 35 2.02 11.57 -0.94
CA ASP A 35 1.43 12.29 -2.09
C ASP A 35 -0.04 11.93 -2.29
N VAL A 36 -0.39 10.65 -2.18
CA VAL A 36 -1.79 10.20 -2.30
C VAL A 36 -2.61 10.67 -1.11
N ALA A 37 -2.05 10.60 0.11
CA ALA A 37 -2.74 11.07 1.31
C ALA A 37 -3.07 12.57 1.23
N ASP A 38 -2.15 13.38 0.70
CA ASP A 38 -2.35 14.81 0.49
C ASP A 38 -3.36 15.09 -0.61
N ALA A 39 -3.26 14.41 -1.74
CA ALA A 39 -4.11 14.64 -2.91
C ALA A 39 -5.59 14.27 -2.67
N LEU A 40 -5.85 13.33 -1.78
CA LEU A 40 -7.19 12.82 -1.51
C LEU A 40 -7.67 13.13 -0.08
N ASP A 41 -7.02 14.00 0.67
CA ASP A 41 -7.33 14.33 2.05
C ASP A 41 -7.63 13.08 2.89
N LEU A 42 -6.70 12.10 2.86
CA LEU A 42 -6.87 10.86 3.60
C LEU A 42 -6.54 11.08 5.08
N ASP A 43 -7.44 10.64 5.96
CA ASP A 43 -7.23 10.65 7.41
C ASP A 43 -6.17 9.62 7.83
N ARG A 44 -6.09 8.49 7.10
CA ARG A 44 -5.15 7.40 7.35
C ARG A 44 -4.69 6.74 6.07
N VAL A 45 -3.47 6.22 6.10
CA VAL A 45 -2.97 5.25 5.10
C VAL A 45 -2.55 3.99 5.86
N LEU A 46 -3.28 2.90 5.61
CA LEU A 46 -2.97 1.59 6.17
C LEU A 46 -1.93 0.90 5.28
N TRP A 47 -0.73 0.74 5.81
CA TRP A 47 0.31 -0.06 5.20
C TRP A 47 0.03 -1.54 5.48
N ILE A 48 -0.06 -2.34 4.42
CA ILE A 48 -0.49 -3.74 4.48
C ILE A 48 0.63 -4.61 3.90
N PRO A 49 1.58 -5.09 4.73
CA PRO A 49 2.58 -6.04 4.26
C PRO A 49 1.91 -7.32 3.75
N ALA A 50 2.17 -7.66 2.49
CA ALA A 50 1.59 -8.84 1.87
C ALA A 50 2.01 -10.11 2.61
N GLY A 51 1.05 -10.91 3.05
CA GLY A 51 1.27 -12.20 3.71
C GLY A 51 1.76 -13.23 2.70
N HIS A 52 0.86 -13.86 1.99
CA HIS A 52 1.12 -14.89 0.97
C HIS A 52 0.47 -14.48 -0.36
N PRO A 53 1.09 -13.55 -1.12
CA PRO A 53 0.52 -13.10 -2.39
C PRO A 53 0.48 -14.26 -3.39
N PRO A 54 -0.69 -14.55 -4.01
CA PRO A 54 -0.88 -15.73 -4.84
C PRO A 54 -0.07 -15.73 -6.14
N HIS A 55 0.41 -14.57 -6.56
CA HIS A 55 1.12 -14.37 -7.83
C HIS A 55 2.64 -14.18 -7.68
N LYS A 56 3.18 -14.31 -6.47
CA LYS A 56 4.61 -14.14 -6.21
C LYS A 56 5.18 -15.34 -5.47
N LEU A 57 6.21 -15.95 -6.06
CA LEU A 57 7.08 -16.86 -5.33
C LEU A 57 7.87 -16.01 -4.31
N LEU A 58 7.61 -16.24 -3.02
CA LEU A 58 8.29 -15.52 -1.93
C LEU A 58 9.62 -16.17 -1.52
N ALA A 59 10.10 -17.17 -2.29
CA ALA A 59 11.29 -17.94 -1.95
C ALA A 59 12.54 -17.07 -1.69
N ASP A 60 12.64 -15.93 -2.40
CA ASP A 60 13.79 -15.02 -2.31
C ASP A 60 13.46 -13.73 -1.54
N THR A 61 12.39 -13.69 -0.75
CA THR A 61 12.02 -12.52 0.04
C THR A 61 12.41 -12.68 1.51
N ALA A 62 12.64 -11.56 2.19
CA ALA A 62 12.82 -11.58 3.64
C ALA A 62 11.60 -12.21 4.35
N PRO A 63 11.79 -12.90 5.47
CA PRO A 63 10.72 -13.47 6.27
C PRO A 63 9.62 -12.44 6.56
N LEU A 64 8.36 -12.87 6.54
CA LEU A 64 7.21 -12.00 6.76
C LEU A 64 7.32 -11.14 8.03
N ALA A 65 7.80 -11.74 9.13
CA ALA A 65 8.00 -11.03 10.39
C ALA A 65 8.96 -9.84 10.25
N LEU A 66 10.05 -9.99 9.49
CA LEU A 66 11.02 -8.92 9.24
C LEU A 66 10.48 -7.87 8.28
N ARG A 67 9.69 -8.26 7.27
CA ARG A 67 9.00 -7.29 6.39
C ARG A 67 7.98 -6.46 7.16
N VAL A 68 7.26 -7.06 8.10
CA VAL A 68 6.36 -6.38 9.04
C VAL A 68 7.15 -5.42 9.95
N GLU A 69 8.28 -5.84 10.50
CA GLU A 69 9.11 -4.98 11.34
C GLU A 69 9.67 -3.79 10.57
N MET A 70 10.22 -4.02 9.37
CA MET A 70 10.69 -2.94 8.50
C MET A 70 9.57 -1.98 8.10
N THR A 71 8.34 -2.49 7.87
CA THR A 71 7.18 -1.63 7.58
C THR A 71 6.81 -0.77 8.79
N ARG A 72 6.86 -1.30 10.02
CA ARG A 72 6.67 -0.50 11.24
C ARG A 72 7.69 0.62 11.38
N ALA A 73 8.92 0.38 10.97
CA ALA A 73 9.97 1.38 11.03
C ALA A 73 9.71 2.59 10.10
N VAL A 74 8.97 2.42 9.01
CA VAL A 74 8.70 3.51 8.06
C VAL A 74 7.43 4.31 8.37
N ILE A 75 6.46 3.74 9.09
CA ILE A 75 5.18 4.43 9.36
C ILE A 75 5.32 5.64 10.27
N SER A 76 6.44 5.79 11.00
CA SER A 76 6.72 6.99 11.79
C SER A 76 6.99 8.25 10.95
N ALA A 77 7.16 8.10 9.64
CA ALA A 77 7.45 9.21 8.72
C ALA A 77 6.28 10.17 8.51
N ASP A 78 5.04 9.72 8.76
CA ASP A 78 3.82 10.54 8.66
C ASP A 78 2.81 10.07 9.72
N SER A 79 2.19 11.00 10.42
CA SER A 79 1.23 10.70 11.51
C SER A 79 -0.02 9.95 11.01
N ARG A 80 -0.37 10.10 9.74
CA ARG A 80 -1.49 9.40 9.08
C ARG A 80 -1.18 7.92 8.79
N PHE A 81 0.10 7.55 8.75
CA PHE A 81 0.49 6.18 8.45
C PHE A 81 0.22 5.26 9.63
N LYS A 82 -0.44 4.16 9.35
CA LYS A 82 -0.68 3.06 10.29
C LYS A 82 -0.35 1.75 9.60
N MET A 83 -0.01 0.74 10.35
CA MET A 83 0.21 -0.60 9.80
C MET A 83 -0.91 -1.52 10.28
N THR A 84 -1.34 -2.43 9.42
CA THR A 84 -2.19 -3.56 9.79
C THR A 84 -1.52 -4.87 9.43
N GLY A 85 -1.58 -5.85 10.32
CA GLY A 85 -1.09 -7.22 10.11
C GLY A 85 -2.14 -8.14 9.48
N ILE A 86 -3.25 -7.61 8.99
CA ILE A 86 -4.42 -8.38 8.56
C ILE A 86 -4.11 -9.49 7.54
N GLU A 87 -3.10 -9.28 6.67
CA GLU A 87 -2.63 -10.30 5.74
C GLU A 87 -1.53 -11.18 6.34
N ALA A 88 -0.73 -10.64 7.25
CA ALA A 88 0.33 -11.38 7.91
C ALA A 88 -0.22 -12.42 8.90
N GLU A 89 -1.39 -12.17 9.47
CA GLU A 89 -2.07 -13.03 10.43
C GLU A 89 -2.98 -14.07 9.74
N ARG A 90 -3.22 -13.91 8.45
CA ARG A 90 -4.10 -14.80 7.68
C ARG A 90 -3.35 -16.06 7.24
N MET A 91 -3.96 -17.22 7.47
CA MET A 91 -3.48 -18.48 6.90
C MET A 91 -3.87 -18.59 5.42
N GLY A 92 -2.92 -19.01 4.57
CA GLY A 92 -3.14 -19.20 3.13
C GLY A 92 -3.00 -17.93 2.28
N PRO A 93 -3.42 -17.96 1.00
CA PRO A 93 -3.23 -16.86 0.06
C PRO A 93 -3.96 -15.59 0.48
N SER A 94 -3.28 -14.45 0.37
CA SER A 94 -3.84 -13.12 0.66
C SER A 94 -4.43 -12.51 -0.60
N TYR A 95 -5.75 -12.41 -0.65
CA TYR A 95 -6.46 -11.75 -1.76
C TYR A 95 -6.97 -10.37 -1.32
N THR A 96 -6.71 -9.35 -2.13
CA THR A 96 -7.06 -7.97 -1.83
C THR A 96 -8.55 -7.76 -1.55
N VAL A 97 -9.43 -8.47 -2.23
CA VAL A 97 -10.88 -8.41 -1.99
C VAL A 97 -11.26 -8.84 -0.58
N GLU A 98 -10.61 -9.87 -0.04
CA GLU A 98 -10.85 -10.36 1.32
C GLU A 98 -10.30 -9.39 2.36
N THR A 99 -9.15 -8.79 2.07
CA THR A 99 -8.54 -7.75 2.90
C THR A 99 -9.40 -6.49 2.93
N ALA A 100 -9.91 -6.04 1.78
CA ALA A 100 -10.82 -4.90 1.70
C ALA A 100 -12.13 -5.16 2.46
N GLN A 101 -12.70 -6.36 2.35
CA GLN A 101 -13.91 -6.74 3.06
C GLN A 101 -13.70 -6.71 4.58
N ALA A 102 -12.66 -7.33 5.09
CA ALA A 102 -12.36 -7.34 6.52
C ALA A 102 -12.07 -5.91 7.06
N LEU A 103 -11.40 -5.07 6.27
CA LEU A 103 -11.19 -3.66 6.65
C LEU A 103 -12.49 -2.85 6.62
N LYS A 104 -13.43 -3.16 5.72
CA LYS A 104 -14.76 -2.53 5.72
C LYS A 104 -15.55 -2.88 6.98
N GLU A 105 -15.40 -4.10 7.47
CA GLU A 105 -16.01 -4.57 8.73
C GLU A 105 -15.35 -3.92 9.95
N ASN A 106 -14.01 -3.76 9.94
CA ASN A 106 -13.25 -3.12 11.02
C ASN A 106 -13.44 -1.59 11.11
N TYR A 107 -13.82 -0.96 9.98
CA TYR A 107 -14.05 0.49 9.89
C TYR A 107 -15.42 0.78 9.28
N PRO A 108 -16.51 0.47 10.01
CA PRO A 108 -17.87 0.70 9.50
C PRO A 108 -18.10 2.19 9.19
N GLY A 109 -18.69 2.48 8.04
CA GLY A 109 -18.91 3.85 7.57
C GLY A 109 -17.71 4.51 6.87
N ALA A 110 -16.49 3.98 7.00
CA ALA A 110 -15.32 4.54 6.32
C ALA A 110 -15.39 4.39 4.79
N LYS A 111 -14.80 5.36 4.08
CA LYS A 111 -14.47 5.24 2.67
C LYS A 111 -13.07 4.66 2.54
N LEU A 112 -12.95 3.55 1.82
CA LEU A 112 -11.68 2.86 1.59
C LEU A 112 -11.15 3.20 0.18
N PHE A 113 -9.89 3.58 0.10
CA PHE A 113 -9.19 3.96 -1.12
C PHE A 113 -8.08 2.96 -1.40
N LEU A 114 -8.22 2.10 -2.42
CA LEU A 114 -7.19 1.13 -2.79
C LEU A 114 -6.12 1.80 -3.66
N ILE A 115 -4.91 1.90 -3.12
CA ILE A 115 -3.77 2.58 -3.75
C ILE A 115 -2.93 1.54 -4.49
N ILE A 116 -2.88 1.64 -5.83
CA ILE A 116 -2.11 0.74 -6.70
C ILE A 116 -1.30 1.52 -7.75
N GLY A 117 -0.27 0.88 -8.28
CA GLY A 117 0.47 1.41 -9.44
C GLY A 117 -0.22 1.13 -10.77
N THR A 118 0.20 1.84 -11.82
CA THR A 118 -0.32 1.66 -13.19
C THR A 118 -0.20 0.22 -13.70
N ASP A 119 0.86 -0.50 -13.36
CA ASP A 119 1.03 -1.90 -13.78
C ASP A 119 0.01 -2.83 -13.12
N GLN A 120 -0.29 -2.60 -11.85
CA GLN A 120 -1.32 -3.35 -11.13
C GLN A 120 -2.72 -3.00 -11.65
N PHE A 121 -2.95 -1.73 -11.98
CA PHE A 121 -4.20 -1.27 -12.59
C PHE A 121 -4.48 -2.00 -13.91
N ARG A 122 -3.50 -2.11 -14.79
CA ARG A 122 -3.64 -2.84 -16.06
C ARG A 122 -4.00 -4.32 -15.87
N GLN A 123 -3.57 -4.92 -14.77
CA GLN A 123 -3.79 -6.33 -14.44
C GLN A 123 -4.97 -6.55 -13.48
N LEU A 124 -5.72 -5.52 -13.12
CA LEU A 124 -6.78 -5.60 -12.12
C LEU A 124 -7.86 -6.64 -12.49
N HIS A 125 -8.14 -6.80 -13.79
CA HIS A 125 -9.09 -7.78 -14.31
C HIS A 125 -8.68 -9.24 -14.02
N LEU A 126 -7.40 -9.51 -13.70
CA LEU A 126 -6.89 -10.84 -13.33
C LEU A 126 -6.98 -11.11 -11.81
N TRP A 127 -7.38 -10.11 -11.03
CA TRP A 127 -7.47 -10.27 -9.59
C TRP A 127 -8.70 -11.09 -9.19
N LYS A 128 -8.69 -11.65 -7.99
CA LYS A 128 -9.84 -12.42 -7.45
C LYS A 128 -11.03 -11.50 -7.23
N ASN A 129 -12.16 -11.81 -7.87
CA ASN A 129 -13.44 -11.08 -7.76
C ASN A 129 -13.27 -9.55 -7.86
N PRO A 130 -12.77 -9.03 -8.99
CA PRO A 130 -12.42 -7.62 -9.11
C PRO A 130 -13.64 -6.70 -9.04
N GLU A 131 -14.80 -7.09 -9.54
CA GLU A 131 -16.03 -6.31 -9.43
C GLU A 131 -16.46 -6.17 -7.95
N LYS A 132 -16.38 -7.25 -7.16
CA LYS A 132 -16.63 -7.18 -5.72
C LYS A 132 -15.62 -6.26 -5.03
N LEU A 133 -14.34 -6.32 -5.40
CA LEU A 133 -13.33 -5.43 -4.85
C LEU A 133 -13.69 -3.96 -5.12
N LEU A 134 -14.04 -3.62 -6.36
CA LEU A 134 -14.42 -2.26 -6.75
C LEU A 134 -15.74 -1.77 -6.12
N SER A 135 -16.60 -2.69 -5.67
CA SER A 135 -17.79 -2.31 -4.88
C SER A 135 -17.47 -1.96 -3.41
N LEU A 136 -16.29 -2.35 -2.92
CA LEU A 136 -15.85 -2.12 -1.54
C LEU A 136 -14.95 -0.89 -1.39
N VAL A 137 -14.23 -0.51 -2.45
CA VAL A 137 -13.19 0.52 -2.42
C VAL A 137 -13.32 1.51 -3.58
N GLU A 138 -12.88 2.75 -3.37
CA GLU A 138 -12.56 3.67 -4.44
C GLU A 138 -11.12 3.37 -4.92
N LEU A 139 -10.92 3.30 -6.24
CA LEU A 139 -9.63 2.94 -6.80
C LEU A 139 -8.75 4.18 -6.97
N VAL A 140 -7.50 4.09 -6.52
CA VAL A 140 -6.48 5.13 -6.66
C VAL A 140 -5.29 4.59 -7.44
N VAL A 141 -5.01 5.19 -8.58
CA VAL A 141 -3.89 4.81 -9.44
C VAL A 141 -2.78 5.84 -9.32
N MET A 142 -1.63 5.42 -8.81
CA MET A 142 -0.43 6.25 -8.74
C MET A 142 0.15 6.42 -10.15
N ASP A 143 0.08 7.64 -10.65
CA ASP A 143 0.63 8.01 -11.96
C ASP A 143 2.02 8.63 -11.79
N ARG A 144 3.06 7.84 -12.05
CA ARG A 144 4.48 8.24 -11.90
C ARG A 144 5.01 9.04 -13.09
N ASP A 145 4.40 8.89 -14.25
CA ASP A 145 4.95 9.41 -15.51
C ASP A 145 4.12 10.55 -16.09
N GLY A 146 3.00 10.95 -15.42
CA GLY A 146 2.06 11.93 -15.94
C GLY A 146 1.38 11.47 -17.24
N GLN A 147 1.67 10.27 -17.66
CA GLN A 147 1.00 9.59 -18.76
C GLN A 147 -0.27 8.97 -18.18
N ARG A 148 -1.29 9.80 -18.10
CA ARG A 148 -2.63 9.43 -17.67
C ARG A 148 -2.91 8.00 -18.14
N GLY A 149 -2.92 7.05 -17.19
CA GLY A 149 -3.16 5.62 -17.45
C GLY A 149 -4.49 5.30 -18.12
N ARG A 150 -5.18 6.32 -18.61
CA ARG A 150 -6.45 6.28 -19.33
C ARG A 150 -6.39 5.48 -20.63
N ASP A 151 -5.23 5.43 -21.30
CA ASP A 151 -5.09 4.69 -22.56
C ASP A 151 -5.06 3.16 -22.37
N HIS A 152 -5.03 2.70 -21.10
CA HIS A 152 -4.96 1.28 -20.77
C HIS A 152 -5.94 0.92 -19.64
N THR A 153 -7.09 1.58 -19.61
CA THR A 153 -8.16 1.26 -18.65
C THR A 153 -8.62 -0.18 -18.89
N PRO A 154 -8.54 -1.08 -17.91
CA PRO A 154 -9.10 -2.42 -18.06
C PRO A 154 -10.60 -2.29 -18.32
N HIS A 155 -11.14 -3.12 -19.25
CA HIS A 155 -12.57 -3.19 -19.54
C HIS A 155 -13.31 -3.87 -18.36
N LEU A 156 -13.35 -3.16 -17.23
CA LEU A 156 -13.95 -3.63 -15.98
C LEU A 156 -14.81 -2.51 -15.41
N ALA A 157 -16.09 -2.78 -15.16
CA ALA A 157 -17.03 -1.81 -14.58
C ALA A 157 -16.49 -1.29 -13.23
N GLY A 158 -16.60 0.03 -13.03
CA GLY A 158 -16.09 0.71 -11.82
C GLY A 158 -14.68 1.29 -11.95
N THR A 159 -13.91 0.92 -13.00
CA THR A 159 -12.57 1.50 -13.21
C THR A 159 -12.62 2.90 -13.83
N GLU A 160 -13.73 3.29 -14.43
CA GLU A 160 -13.99 4.63 -14.96
C GLU A 160 -13.96 5.71 -13.88
N ASN A 161 -14.24 5.34 -12.62
CA ASN A 161 -14.24 6.24 -11.48
C ASN A 161 -12.89 6.28 -10.74
N ALA A 162 -11.83 5.67 -11.29
CA ALA A 162 -10.53 5.64 -10.65
C ALA A 162 -9.92 7.04 -10.52
N HIS A 163 -9.36 7.33 -9.34
CA HIS A 163 -8.60 8.54 -9.08
C HIS A 163 -7.17 8.37 -9.59
N PHE A 164 -6.80 9.07 -10.65
CA PHE A 164 -5.40 9.10 -11.11
C PHE A 164 -4.66 10.22 -10.38
N VAL A 165 -3.78 9.84 -9.46
CA VAL A 165 -3.04 10.79 -8.62
C VAL A 165 -1.61 10.91 -9.15
N PRO A 166 -1.19 12.09 -9.61
CA PRO A 166 0.21 12.35 -9.93
C PRO A 166 1.06 12.21 -8.66
N VAL A 167 2.05 11.35 -8.69
CA VAL A 167 2.97 11.15 -7.57
C VAL A 167 4.40 11.48 -7.99
N ARG A 168 5.22 11.88 -7.02
CA ARG A 168 6.63 12.16 -7.26
C ARG A 168 7.32 10.96 -7.91
N LYS A 169 8.06 11.21 -8.98
CA LYS A 169 8.91 10.18 -9.56
C LYS A 169 10.14 10.00 -8.68
N ILE A 170 10.19 8.89 -7.98
CA ILE A 170 11.35 8.48 -7.19
C ILE A 170 11.83 7.17 -7.79
N ASP A 171 12.99 7.21 -8.39
CA ASP A 171 13.58 6.06 -9.09
C ASP A 171 14.31 5.16 -8.09
N ILE A 172 13.52 4.50 -7.24
CA ILE A 172 13.97 3.55 -6.23
C ILE A 172 13.02 2.36 -6.25
N SER A 173 13.58 1.17 -6.37
CA SER A 173 12.84 -0.09 -6.17
C SER A 173 13.42 -0.89 -4.99
N SER A 174 12.64 -1.80 -4.44
CA SER A 174 13.14 -2.74 -3.44
C SER A 174 14.28 -3.61 -3.99
N THR A 175 14.27 -3.89 -5.29
CA THR A 175 15.35 -4.63 -5.97
C THR A 175 16.65 -3.85 -5.95
N ASP A 176 16.62 -2.54 -6.26
CA ASP A 176 17.81 -1.69 -6.22
C ASP A 176 18.40 -1.65 -4.80
N VAL A 177 17.53 -1.57 -3.78
CA VAL A 177 17.98 -1.61 -2.38
C VAL A 177 18.67 -2.94 -2.07
N ARG A 178 18.11 -4.08 -2.48
CA ARG A 178 18.72 -5.40 -2.20
C ARG A 178 20.06 -5.56 -2.92
N ILE A 179 20.16 -5.11 -4.17
CA ILE A 179 21.43 -5.11 -4.92
C ILE A 179 22.47 -4.24 -4.20
N ALA A 180 22.12 -3.02 -3.83
CA ALA A 180 23.02 -2.11 -3.13
C ALA A 180 23.51 -2.66 -1.79
N VAL A 181 22.63 -3.36 -1.03
CA VAL A 181 23.02 -4.04 0.21
C VAL A 181 23.99 -5.20 -0.05
N ASN A 182 23.69 -6.04 -1.06
CA ASN A 182 24.55 -7.14 -1.44
C ASN A 182 25.95 -6.68 -1.85
N ASP A 183 26.02 -5.56 -2.58
CA ASP A 183 27.27 -4.95 -3.05
C ASP A 183 27.99 -4.12 -1.97
N GLY A 184 27.47 -4.07 -0.74
CA GLY A 184 28.05 -3.31 0.36
C GLY A 184 27.98 -1.80 0.20
N GLN A 185 27.08 -1.29 -0.65
CA GLN A 185 26.91 0.13 -0.92
C GLN A 185 26.14 0.82 0.22
N ASN A 186 26.28 2.14 0.32
CA ASN A 186 25.52 2.93 1.26
C ASN A 186 24.06 3.10 0.78
N VAL A 187 23.10 2.60 1.57
CA VAL A 187 21.66 2.63 1.27
C VAL A 187 20.88 3.72 2.00
N THR A 188 21.53 4.60 2.74
CA THR A 188 20.86 5.62 3.58
C THR A 188 20.04 6.63 2.76
N THR A 189 20.36 6.82 1.49
CA THR A 189 19.56 7.64 0.56
C THR A 189 18.34 6.92 0.02
N LEU A 190 18.33 5.59 0.04
CA LEU A 190 17.28 4.74 -0.51
C LEU A 190 16.23 4.39 0.55
N ILE A 191 16.69 4.09 1.78
CA ILE A 191 15.84 3.63 2.89
C ILE A 191 16.06 4.48 4.16
N PRO A 192 15.08 4.54 5.08
CA PRO A 192 15.29 5.10 6.40
C PRO A 192 16.35 4.32 7.22
N SER A 193 17.05 5.01 8.12
CA SER A 193 18.09 4.40 8.96
C SER A 193 17.57 3.21 9.78
N ALA A 194 16.36 3.32 10.33
CA ALA A 194 15.74 2.25 11.10
C ALA A 194 15.53 0.96 10.26
N VAL A 195 15.25 1.09 8.96
CA VAL A 195 15.17 -0.08 8.06
C VAL A 195 16.57 -0.63 7.79
N ALA A 196 17.57 0.24 7.58
CA ALA A 196 18.95 -0.18 7.37
C ALA A 196 19.51 -0.94 8.59
N GLU A 197 19.19 -0.49 9.81
CA GLU A 197 19.58 -1.17 11.06
C GLU A 197 19.00 -2.59 11.13
N ILE A 198 17.73 -2.79 10.77
CA ILE A 198 17.12 -4.13 10.72
C ILE A 198 17.84 -5.01 9.69
N ILE A 199 18.11 -4.50 8.50
CA ILE A 199 18.81 -5.23 7.44
C ILE A 199 20.19 -5.69 7.92
N VAL A 200 20.93 -4.81 8.58
CA VAL A 200 22.28 -5.13 9.10
C VAL A 200 22.21 -6.14 10.24
N ARG A 201 21.32 -5.94 11.20
CA ARG A 201 21.14 -6.81 12.37
C ARG A 201 20.78 -8.24 11.95
N GLU A 202 19.90 -8.40 10.98
CA GLU A 202 19.41 -9.70 10.52
C GLU A 202 20.22 -10.28 9.35
N GLY A 203 21.23 -9.58 8.87
CA GLY A 203 22.06 -10.02 7.75
C GLY A 203 21.29 -10.19 6.43
N LEU A 204 20.20 -9.43 6.23
CA LEU A 204 19.33 -9.57 5.06
C LEU A 204 20.02 -9.14 3.78
N TYR A 205 19.66 -9.80 2.66
CA TYR A 205 20.08 -9.46 1.28
C TYR A 205 21.60 -9.54 1.04
N ARG A 206 22.31 -10.33 1.83
CA ARG A 206 23.74 -10.64 1.66
C ARG A 206 23.88 -12.09 1.25
N ASN A 207 24.62 -12.35 0.17
CA ASN A 207 25.01 -13.68 -0.29
C ASN A 207 26.33 -14.09 0.37
#